data_eb56e5124229a24e10e3505d18572c41
#
_entry.id   eb56e5124229a24e10e3505d18572c41
#
_cell.length_a   1.000
_cell.length_b   1.000
_cell.length_c   1.000
_cell.angle_alpha   90.00
_cell.angle_beta   90.00
_cell.angle_gamma   90.00
#
_symmetry.space_group_name_H-M   'P 1'
#
loop_
_entity.id
_entity.type
_entity.pdbx_description
1 polymer ?
#
loop_
_entity_poly.entity_id
_entity_poly.type
_entity_poly.pdbx_seq_one_letter_code
_entity_poly.pdbx_strand_id
1 'polypeptide(L)'
;MQKRYISSVIEDDYRNWELGRIAIDAGTGAGKTTFIMNVLLPYAIQQSGDYHCADPCTRVRILYLCNRVPLKSQIIQAVFGDGKEHWVDEYDRLKWEMEDCLNFQYIDVWTYQKIQREYKKSPEDLKRVLDRYTYIICDEAHYFVGDSDFNDDTKLAYLCVEKMVSSKVVVYMSATMQLLLDQWRDDGTLSETKYYALPKQDGCVKELRFYYRDRERDLLIES
;
A
#
# COMPACT_ATOMS: atom_id res chain seq x y z
N MET A 1 8.63 20.35 18.86
CA MET A 1 7.51 20.19 17.92
C MET A 1 7.06 18.74 17.98
N GLN A 2 5.81 18.49 18.35
CA GLN A 2 5.31 17.11 18.46
C GLN A 2 5.13 16.51 17.06
N LYS A 3 5.75 15.37 16.80
CA LYS A 3 5.63 14.66 15.52
C LYS A 3 4.17 14.25 15.32
N ARG A 4 3.48 14.80 14.32
CA ARG A 4 2.13 14.38 13.98
C ARG A 4 2.19 13.15 13.07
N TYR A 5 1.39 12.16 13.39
CA TYR A 5 1.24 10.95 12.57
C TYR A 5 -0.10 10.98 11.83
N ILE A 6 -0.19 10.28 10.70
CA ILE A 6 -1.42 10.23 9.91
C ILE A 6 -2.60 9.65 10.71
N SER A 7 -2.34 8.77 11.67
CA SER A 7 -3.35 8.27 12.61
C SER A 7 -4.06 9.36 13.39
N SER A 8 -3.39 10.48 13.68
CA SER A 8 -4.00 11.63 14.36
C SER A 8 -4.88 12.50 13.45
N VAL A 9 -4.86 12.25 12.14
CA VAL A 9 -5.74 12.93 11.15
C VAL A 9 -6.93 12.04 10.80
N ILE A 10 -6.68 10.75 10.66
CA ILE A 10 -7.73 9.77 10.35
C ILE A 10 -8.59 9.50 11.59
N GLU A 11 -7.97 9.47 12.79
CA GLU A 11 -8.63 9.12 14.06
C GLU A 11 -9.46 7.84 13.94
N ASP A 12 -10.74 7.87 14.33
CA ASP A 12 -11.65 6.73 14.22
C ASP A 12 -12.47 6.70 12.91
N ASP A 13 -12.25 7.64 12.01
CA ASP A 13 -13.05 7.79 10.79
C ASP A 13 -12.89 6.61 9.82
N TYR A 14 -11.80 5.83 9.93
CA TYR A 14 -11.62 4.57 9.18
C TYR A 14 -12.73 3.54 9.43
N ARG A 15 -13.44 3.63 10.55
CA ARG A 15 -14.57 2.75 10.88
C ARG A 15 -15.80 3.02 10.02
N ASN A 16 -15.85 4.22 9.43
CA ASN A 16 -16.92 4.70 8.57
C ASN A 16 -16.50 4.75 7.09
N TRP A 17 -15.39 4.07 6.73
CA TRP A 17 -14.99 4.00 5.33
C TRP A 17 -15.97 3.13 4.54
N GLU A 18 -16.56 3.73 3.55
CA GLU A 18 -17.43 3.08 2.58
C GLU A 18 -16.63 2.61 1.37
N LEU A 19 -17.28 1.81 0.50
CA LEU A 19 -16.70 1.41 -0.79
C LEU A 19 -16.30 2.65 -1.59
N GLY A 20 -15.12 2.61 -2.16
CA GLY A 20 -14.60 3.74 -2.91
C GLY A 20 -13.12 4.00 -2.69
N ARG A 21 -12.69 5.20 -3.09
CA ARG A 21 -11.30 5.65 -2.95
C ARG A 21 -11.07 6.37 -1.63
N ILE A 22 -10.01 5.98 -0.97
CA ILE A 22 -9.44 6.69 0.18
C ILE A 22 -8.03 7.13 -0.21
N ALA A 23 -7.73 8.40 -0.12
CA ALA A 23 -6.41 8.94 -0.41
C ALA A 23 -5.72 9.42 0.86
N ILE A 24 -4.48 8.96 1.10
CA ILE A 24 -3.65 9.34 2.25
C ILE A 24 -2.38 10.00 1.72
N ASP A 25 -2.35 11.33 1.74
CA ASP A 25 -1.19 12.15 1.38
C ASP A 25 -0.37 12.50 2.62
N ALA A 26 0.69 11.76 2.85
CA ALA A 26 1.52 11.96 4.03
C ALA A 26 2.98 11.61 3.73
N GLY A 27 3.88 12.44 4.19
CA GLY A 27 5.33 12.30 3.97
C GLY A 27 5.91 10.99 4.46
N THR A 28 7.16 10.71 4.09
CA THR A 28 7.90 9.56 4.61
C THR A 28 8.04 9.66 6.13
N GLY A 29 7.86 8.54 6.83
CA GLY A 29 7.90 8.50 8.29
C GLY A 29 6.67 9.09 8.99
N ALA A 30 5.61 9.45 8.26
CA ALA A 30 4.34 9.93 8.81
C ALA A 30 3.45 8.80 9.38
N GLY A 31 3.93 7.56 9.43
CA GLY A 31 3.23 6.44 10.05
C GLY A 31 2.14 5.80 9.19
N LYS A 32 2.17 5.95 7.85
CA LYS A 32 1.19 5.33 6.94
C LYS A 32 1.10 3.81 7.14
N THR A 33 2.23 3.12 6.99
CA THR A 33 2.32 1.66 7.20
C THR A 33 1.93 1.26 8.61
N THR A 34 2.39 2.02 9.61
CA THR A 34 2.05 1.80 11.03
C THR A 34 0.54 1.90 11.26
N PHE A 35 -0.13 2.86 10.63
CA PHE A 35 -1.59 2.97 10.69
C PHE A 35 -2.28 1.71 10.13
N ILE A 36 -1.84 1.23 8.97
CA ILE A 36 -2.41 0.00 8.38
C ILE A 36 -2.21 -1.20 9.31
N MET A 37 -0.99 -1.38 9.85
CA MET A 37 -0.64 -2.58 10.63
C MET A 37 -1.20 -2.54 12.05
N ASN A 38 -1.21 -1.38 12.70
CA ASN A 38 -1.54 -1.26 14.12
C ASN A 38 -2.98 -0.78 14.37
N VAL A 39 -3.66 -0.28 13.34
CA VAL A 39 -5.03 0.24 13.48
C VAL A 39 -5.99 -0.50 12.55
N LEU A 40 -5.76 -0.45 11.22
CA LEU A 40 -6.70 -1.01 10.26
C LEU A 40 -6.72 -2.56 10.30
N LEU A 41 -5.57 -3.23 10.40
CA LEU A 41 -5.50 -4.68 10.46
C LEU A 41 -6.17 -5.25 11.73
N PRO A 42 -5.89 -4.77 12.95
CA PRO A 42 -6.64 -5.17 14.14
C PRO A 42 -8.15 -4.93 14.02
N TYR A 43 -8.56 -3.81 13.43
CA TYR A 43 -9.96 -3.53 13.17
C TYR A 43 -10.58 -4.56 12.20
N ALA A 44 -9.91 -4.88 11.11
CA ALA A 44 -10.36 -5.89 10.15
C ALA A 44 -10.53 -7.27 10.81
N ILE A 45 -9.59 -7.65 11.68
CA ILE A 45 -9.68 -8.88 12.47
C ILE A 45 -10.90 -8.85 13.39
N GLN A 46 -11.11 -7.75 14.11
CA GLN A 46 -12.25 -7.56 15.00
C GLN A 46 -13.61 -7.63 14.25
N GLN A 47 -13.68 -7.02 13.06
CA GLN A 47 -14.90 -7.03 12.23
C GLN A 47 -15.23 -8.43 11.68
N SER A 48 -14.26 -9.31 11.57
CA SER A 48 -14.47 -10.68 11.09
C SER A 48 -15.11 -11.62 12.13
N GLY A 49 -15.30 -11.15 13.36
CA GLY A 49 -15.88 -11.95 14.45
C GLY A 49 -14.90 -12.99 15.01
N ASP A 50 -15.45 -13.99 15.70
CA ASP A 50 -14.63 -15.04 16.30
C ASP A 50 -13.93 -15.86 15.22
N TYR A 51 -12.61 -15.88 15.28
CA TYR A 51 -11.70 -16.56 14.37
C TYR A 51 -12.09 -18.04 14.10
N HIS A 52 -12.54 -18.74 15.13
CA HIS A 52 -12.89 -20.16 15.03
C HIS A 52 -14.25 -20.41 14.37
N CYS A 53 -15.12 -19.41 14.35
CA CYS A 53 -16.50 -19.54 13.86
C CYS A 53 -16.76 -18.83 12.55
N ALA A 54 -15.86 -17.91 12.10
CA ALA A 54 -16.10 -17.13 10.90
C ALA A 54 -15.87 -17.97 9.63
N ASP A 55 -16.89 -18.03 8.77
CA ASP A 55 -16.74 -18.55 7.42
C ASP A 55 -15.57 -17.81 6.72
N PRO A 56 -14.60 -18.54 6.16
CA PRO A 56 -13.50 -17.92 5.39
C PRO A 56 -13.96 -16.92 4.32
N CYS A 57 -15.17 -17.10 3.79
CA CYS A 57 -15.75 -16.22 2.77
C CYS A 57 -16.26 -14.89 3.33
N THR A 58 -16.54 -14.80 4.64
CA THR A 58 -17.06 -13.58 5.28
C THR A 58 -16.00 -12.76 6.00
N ARG A 59 -14.75 -13.21 6.01
CA ARG A 59 -13.66 -12.51 6.68
C ARG A 59 -13.33 -11.19 5.99
N VAL A 60 -13.17 -10.16 6.79
CA VAL A 60 -12.61 -8.88 6.34
C VAL A 60 -11.12 -9.06 6.10
N ARG A 61 -10.68 -8.95 4.87
CA ARG A 61 -9.29 -9.21 4.46
C ARG A 61 -8.67 -7.98 3.81
N ILE A 62 -7.38 -7.84 4.01
CA ILE A 62 -6.57 -6.77 3.44
C ILE A 62 -5.63 -7.34 2.38
N LEU A 63 -5.62 -6.75 1.19
CA LEU A 63 -4.55 -6.91 0.21
C LEU A 63 -3.66 -5.67 0.26
N TYR A 64 -2.41 -5.86 0.69
CA TYR A 64 -1.40 -4.80 0.71
C TYR A 64 -0.52 -4.89 -0.53
N LEU A 65 -0.57 -3.85 -1.36
CA LEU A 65 0.18 -3.75 -2.62
C LEU A 65 1.36 -2.79 -2.45
N CYS A 66 2.54 -3.22 -2.90
CA CYS A 66 3.75 -2.42 -2.90
C CYS A 66 4.50 -2.52 -4.24
N ASN A 67 5.35 -1.54 -4.52
CA ASN A 67 6.04 -1.44 -5.81
C ASN A 67 7.32 -2.28 -5.92
N ARG A 68 7.92 -2.72 -4.80
CA ARG A 68 9.24 -3.38 -4.79
C ARG A 68 9.30 -4.55 -3.80
N VAL A 69 10.09 -5.57 -4.15
CA VAL A 69 10.33 -6.73 -3.29
C VAL A 69 10.96 -6.37 -1.93
N PRO A 70 11.95 -5.47 -1.82
CA PRO A 70 12.48 -5.08 -0.50
C PRO A 70 11.42 -4.44 0.40
N LEU A 71 10.50 -3.66 -0.17
CA LEU A 71 9.39 -3.09 0.59
C LEU A 71 8.40 -4.19 1.04
N LYS A 72 8.12 -5.16 0.17
CA LYS A 72 7.34 -6.37 0.54
C LYS A 72 7.96 -7.06 1.76
N SER A 73 9.29 -7.23 1.80
CA SER A 73 10.01 -7.84 2.93
C SER A 73 9.81 -7.08 4.22
N GLN A 74 9.94 -5.76 4.18
CA GLN A 74 9.74 -4.90 5.35
C GLN A 74 8.30 -4.97 5.89
N ILE A 75 7.32 -5.03 4.99
CA ILE A 75 5.91 -5.17 5.38
C ILE A 75 5.65 -6.54 6.02
N ILE A 76 6.17 -7.61 5.42
CA ILE A 76 6.06 -8.96 5.98
C ILE A 76 6.70 -9.02 7.37
N GLN A 77 7.88 -8.44 7.54
CA GLN A 77 8.55 -8.36 8.83
C GLN A 77 7.74 -7.56 9.85
N ALA A 78 7.15 -6.43 9.46
CA ALA A 78 6.28 -5.64 10.32
C ALA A 78 5.01 -6.38 10.74
N VAL A 79 4.45 -7.22 9.87
CA VAL A 79 3.23 -8.01 10.15
C VAL A 79 3.54 -9.22 11.04
N PHE A 80 4.66 -9.90 10.82
CA PHE A 80 4.94 -11.22 11.39
C PHE A 80 6.07 -11.24 12.43
N GLY A 81 6.73 -10.09 12.65
CA GLY A 81 7.79 -9.90 13.66
C GLY A 81 9.19 -10.26 13.17
N ASP A 82 10.18 -9.92 14.00
CA ASP A 82 11.60 -10.13 13.73
C ASP A 82 11.99 -11.62 13.71
N GLY A 83 13.02 -11.93 12.94
CA GLY A 83 13.58 -13.29 12.83
C GLY A 83 13.06 -14.10 11.64
N LYS A 84 12.27 -13.49 10.76
CA LYS A 84 11.66 -14.15 9.60
C LYS A 84 12.14 -13.60 8.26
N GLU A 85 13.37 -13.10 8.21
CA GLU A 85 14.00 -12.50 7.02
C GLU A 85 14.06 -13.45 5.82
N HIS A 86 14.13 -14.76 6.08
CA HIS A 86 14.17 -15.79 5.03
C HIS A 86 12.83 -16.04 4.33
N TRP A 87 11.74 -15.44 4.81
CA TRP A 87 10.39 -15.75 4.31
C TRP A 87 9.99 -15.02 3.04
N VAL A 88 10.76 -14.05 2.61
CA VAL A 88 10.37 -13.24 1.44
C VAL A 88 10.36 -14.06 0.17
N ASP A 89 11.37 -14.91 -0.03
CA ASP A 89 11.48 -15.79 -1.19
C ASP A 89 10.58 -17.04 -1.07
N GLU A 90 10.24 -17.41 0.15
CA GLU A 90 9.42 -18.56 0.49
C GLU A 90 8.01 -18.20 0.95
N TYR A 91 7.66 -16.91 1.02
CA TYR A 91 6.40 -16.42 1.57
C TYR A 91 5.17 -17.15 1.02
N ASP A 92 5.10 -17.34 -0.30
CA ASP A 92 3.97 -18.00 -0.93
C ASP A 92 3.93 -19.52 -0.61
N ARG A 93 5.08 -20.13 -0.29
CA ARG A 93 5.20 -21.53 0.14
C ARG A 93 4.89 -21.70 1.62
N LEU A 94 5.51 -20.88 2.46
CA LEU A 94 5.37 -20.93 3.91
C LEU A 94 4.00 -20.48 4.42
N LYS A 95 3.26 -19.74 3.60
CA LYS A 95 1.89 -19.34 3.91
C LYS A 95 0.98 -20.53 4.25
N TRP A 96 1.19 -21.66 3.58
CA TRP A 96 0.44 -22.90 3.83
C TRP A 96 0.88 -23.64 5.10
N GLU A 97 2.16 -23.49 5.49
CA GLU A 97 2.71 -24.14 6.68
C GLU A 97 2.41 -23.38 7.98
N MET A 98 1.86 -22.15 7.86
CA MET A 98 1.64 -21.25 9.00
C MET A 98 0.18 -20.86 9.18
N GLU A 99 -0.73 -21.79 8.98
CA GLU A 99 -2.17 -21.60 9.21
C GLU A 99 -2.50 -21.09 10.62
N ASP A 100 -1.64 -21.33 11.59
CA ASP A 100 -1.80 -20.86 12.97
C ASP A 100 -1.45 -19.39 13.19
N CYS A 101 -0.86 -18.71 12.21
CA CYS A 101 -0.58 -17.28 12.35
C CYS A 101 -1.80 -16.45 11.93
N LEU A 102 -2.47 -15.88 12.92
CA LEU A 102 -3.70 -15.10 12.74
C LEU A 102 -3.60 -14.05 11.62
N ASN A 103 -2.46 -13.34 11.56
CA ASN A 103 -2.27 -12.28 10.58
C ASN A 103 -2.28 -12.77 9.13
N PHE A 104 -1.81 -13.99 8.83
CA PHE A 104 -1.83 -14.55 7.47
C PHE A 104 -3.24 -14.75 6.91
N GLN A 105 -4.22 -14.85 7.77
CA GLN A 105 -5.59 -15.06 7.35
C GLN A 105 -6.28 -13.76 6.95
N TYR A 106 -5.76 -12.63 7.42
CA TYR A 106 -6.39 -11.32 7.26
C TYR A 106 -5.63 -10.36 6.35
N ILE A 107 -4.34 -10.59 6.09
CA ILE A 107 -3.54 -9.74 5.22
C ILE A 107 -2.68 -10.56 4.25
N ASP A 108 -2.72 -10.18 2.98
CA ASP A 108 -1.82 -10.64 1.93
C ASP A 108 -0.96 -9.48 1.44
N VAL A 109 0.34 -9.72 1.21
CA VAL A 109 1.28 -8.71 0.71
C VAL A 109 1.74 -9.09 -0.70
N TRP A 110 1.34 -8.28 -1.69
CA TRP A 110 1.69 -8.50 -3.09
C TRP A 110 2.48 -7.30 -3.63
N THR A 111 3.25 -7.56 -4.69
CA THR A 111 3.79 -6.47 -5.50
C THR A 111 2.80 -6.11 -6.62
N TYR A 112 2.88 -4.88 -7.16
CA TYR A 112 2.11 -4.49 -8.34
C TYR A 112 2.39 -5.41 -9.54
N GLN A 113 3.64 -5.86 -9.69
CA GLN A 113 4.04 -6.81 -10.73
C GLN A 113 3.33 -8.17 -10.59
N LYS A 114 2.97 -8.58 -9.36
CA LYS A 114 2.17 -9.80 -9.17
C LYS A 114 0.77 -9.63 -9.74
N ILE A 115 0.11 -8.49 -9.52
CA ILE A 115 -1.20 -8.17 -10.11
C ILE A 115 -1.12 -8.28 -11.64
N GLN A 116 -0.12 -7.66 -12.26
CA GLN A 116 0.09 -7.70 -13.72
C GLN A 116 0.25 -9.11 -14.23
N ARG A 117 1.11 -9.89 -13.59
CA ARG A 117 1.38 -11.27 -13.96
C ARG A 117 0.13 -12.16 -13.88
N GLU A 118 -0.62 -12.04 -12.78
CA GLU A 118 -1.84 -12.83 -12.60
C GLU A 118 -2.93 -12.39 -13.58
N TYR A 119 -3.06 -11.10 -13.88
CA TYR A 119 -3.96 -10.60 -14.91
C TYR A 119 -3.63 -11.15 -16.30
N LYS A 120 -2.34 -11.18 -16.68
CA LYS A 120 -1.89 -11.72 -17.98
C LYS A 120 -2.14 -13.22 -18.10
N LYS A 121 -2.19 -13.97 -16.98
CA LYS A 121 -2.52 -15.40 -16.99
C LYS A 121 -4.03 -15.62 -17.14
N SER A 122 -4.84 -15.00 -16.31
CA SER A 122 -6.30 -15.09 -16.31
C SER A 122 -6.90 -13.90 -15.60
N PRO A 123 -7.51 -12.95 -16.31
CA PRO A 123 -8.21 -11.82 -15.70
C PRO A 123 -9.36 -12.25 -14.77
N GLU A 124 -10.06 -13.34 -15.12
CA GLU A 124 -11.18 -13.87 -14.37
C GLU A 124 -10.73 -14.49 -13.02
N ASP A 125 -9.62 -15.21 -13.03
CA ASP A 125 -9.06 -15.80 -11.80
C ASP A 125 -8.51 -14.71 -10.89
N LEU A 126 -7.81 -13.71 -11.46
CA LEU A 126 -7.39 -12.54 -10.67
C LEU A 126 -8.60 -11.85 -10.02
N LYS A 127 -9.67 -11.63 -10.79
CA LYS A 127 -10.90 -11.02 -10.24
C LYS A 127 -11.43 -11.84 -9.06
N ARG A 128 -11.56 -13.17 -9.20
CA ARG A 128 -12.03 -14.06 -8.12
C ARG A 128 -11.14 -13.96 -6.87
N VAL A 129 -9.82 -13.81 -7.06
CA VAL A 129 -8.89 -13.63 -5.95
C VAL A 129 -9.08 -12.27 -5.30
N LEU A 130 -9.18 -11.18 -6.08
CA LEU A 130 -9.39 -9.83 -5.58
C LEU A 130 -10.75 -9.68 -4.87
N ASP A 131 -11.77 -10.41 -5.30
CA ASP A 131 -13.10 -10.41 -4.68
C ASP A 131 -13.08 -10.87 -3.20
N ARG A 132 -12.03 -11.59 -2.77
CA ARG A 132 -11.88 -12.05 -1.38
C ARG A 132 -11.44 -10.97 -0.41
N TYR A 133 -11.01 -9.80 -0.89
CA TYR A 133 -10.52 -8.72 -0.04
C TYR A 133 -11.60 -7.66 0.14
N THR A 134 -11.65 -7.09 1.34
CA THR A 134 -12.48 -5.94 1.67
C THR A 134 -11.72 -4.65 1.44
N TYR A 135 -10.44 -4.67 1.82
CA TYR A 135 -9.53 -3.53 1.66
C TYR A 135 -8.42 -3.87 0.67
N ILE A 136 -8.12 -2.92 -0.23
CA ILE A 136 -6.94 -2.96 -1.09
C ILE A 136 -6.10 -1.72 -0.75
N ILE A 137 -4.89 -1.93 -0.24
CA ILE A 137 -3.97 -0.87 0.15
C ILE A 137 -2.92 -0.73 -0.95
N CYS A 138 -2.80 0.45 -1.52
CA CYS A 138 -1.81 0.79 -2.54
C CYS A 138 -0.73 1.68 -1.93
N ASP A 139 0.39 1.08 -1.54
CA ASP A 139 1.51 1.81 -0.96
C ASP A 139 2.40 2.41 -2.06
N GLU A 140 2.91 3.62 -1.83
CA GLU A 140 3.63 4.43 -2.82
C GLU A 140 2.84 4.57 -4.14
N ALA A 141 1.56 4.92 -4.01
CA ALA A 141 0.59 4.95 -5.11
C ALA A 141 0.98 5.91 -6.26
N HIS A 142 1.89 6.88 -6.01
CA HIS A 142 2.45 7.74 -7.06
C HIS A 142 3.12 6.94 -8.18
N TYR A 143 3.54 5.69 -7.90
CA TYR A 143 4.10 4.76 -8.87
C TYR A 143 3.16 4.54 -10.07
N PHE A 144 1.85 4.54 -9.86
CA PHE A 144 0.87 4.34 -10.92
C PHE A 144 0.89 5.42 -12.01
N VAL A 145 1.25 6.66 -11.63
CA VAL A 145 1.29 7.80 -12.56
C VAL A 145 2.72 8.06 -13.04
N GLY A 146 3.69 8.03 -12.13
CA GLY A 146 5.09 8.35 -12.46
C GLY A 146 5.73 7.39 -13.46
N ASP A 147 5.37 6.12 -13.43
CA ASP A 147 5.91 5.08 -14.32
C ASP A 147 4.97 4.72 -15.49
N SER A 148 3.72 5.21 -15.48
CA SER A 148 2.71 4.83 -16.49
C SER A 148 3.07 5.29 -17.91
N ASP A 149 3.78 6.40 -18.05
CA ASP A 149 4.21 6.93 -19.35
C ASP A 149 5.33 6.08 -19.98
N PHE A 150 6.03 5.30 -19.16
CA PHE A 150 7.17 4.47 -19.58
C PHE A 150 6.88 2.97 -19.54
N ASN A 151 5.77 2.54 -18.93
CA ASN A 151 5.52 1.13 -18.67
C ASN A 151 4.02 0.78 -18.70
N ASP A 152 3.57 0.17 -19.80
CA ASP A 152 2.20 -0.32 -19.99
C ASP A 152 1.76 -1.28 -18.87
N ASP A 153 2.69 -2.00 -18.28
CA ASP A 153 2.41 -2.94 -17.19
C ASP A 153 1.98 -2.20 -15.91
N THR A 154 2.56 -1.04 -15.61
CA THR A 154 2.15 -0.21 -14.47
C THR A 154 0.73 0.30 -14.64
N LYS A 155 0.40 0.77 -15.83
CA LYS A 155 -0.95 1.19 -16.21
C LYS A 155 -1.95 0.03 -16.05
N LEU A 156 -1.56 -1.18 -16.42
CA LEU A 156 -2.41 -2.36 -16.26
C LEU A 156 -2.72 -2.65 -14.79
N ALA A 157 -1.72 -2.58 -13.89
CA ALA A 157 -1.94 -2.77 -12.46
C ALA A 157 -2.90 -1.71 -11.89
N TYR A 158 -2.72 -0.45 -12.27
CA TYR A 158 -3.61 0.64 -11.89
C TYR A 158 -5.05 0.37 -12.33
N LEU A 159 -5.27 0.03 -13.60
CA LEU A 159 -6.60 -0.27 -14.13
C LEU A 159 -7.27 -1.48 -13.43
N CYS A 160 -6.48 -2.49 -13.05
CA CYS A 160 -7.01 -3.62 -12.29
C CYS A 160 -7.50 -3.19 -10.89
N VAL A 161 -6.76 -2.32 -10.21
CA VAL A 161 -7.14 -1.78 -8.90
C VAL A 161 -8.34 -0.85 -9.02
N GLU A 162 -8.36 0.04 -10.02
CA GLU A 162 -9.47 0.98 -10.25
C GLU A 162 -10.81 0.26 -10.48
N LYS A 163 -10.80 -0.88 -11.15
CA LYS A 163 -12.02 -1.69 -11.31
C LYS A 163 -12.60 -2.21 -9.99
N MET A 164 -11.80 -2.24 -8.93
CA MET A 164 -12.24 -2.71 -7.61
C MET A 164 -12.86 -1.60 -6.77
N VAL A 165 -12.67 -0.33 -7.11
CA VAL A 165 -13.16 0.84 -6.33
C VAL A 165 -14.67 0.78 -6.08
N SER A 166 -15.46 0.30 -7.05
CA SER A 166 -16.92 0.19 -6.90
C SER A 166 -17.38 -0.89 -5.92
N SER A 167 -16.49 -1.81 -5.53
CA SER A 167 -16.83 -2.98 -4.71
C SER A 167 -15.93 -3.18 -3.48
N LYS A 168 -14.92 -2.35 -3.31
CA LYS A 168 -13.91 -2.44 -2.25
C LYS A 168 -13.58 -1.07 -1.68
N VAL A 169 -13.01 -1.04 -0.48
CA VAL A 169 -12.32 0.14 0.06
C VAL A 169 -10.89 0.12 -0.48
N VAL A 170 -10.57 1.04 -1.38
CA VAL A 170 -9.23 1.14 -1.99
C VAL A 170 -8.50 2.33 -1.41
N VAL A 171 -7.43 2.05 -0.67
CA VAL A 171 -6.63 3.06 0.04
C VAL A 171 -5.35 3.33 -0.72
N TYR A 172 -5.22 4.50 -1.28
CA TYR A 172 -4.01 4.97 -1.95
C TYR A 172 -3.16 5.78 -0.97
N MET A 173 -1.93 5.36 -0.75
CA MET A 173 -0.99 6.04 0.16
C MET A 173 0.25 6.51 -0.60
N SER A 174 0.61 7.78 -0.44
CA SER A 174 1.83 8.32 -1.04
C SER A 174 2.34 9.54 -0.28
N ALA A 175 3.65 9.78 -0.38
CA ALA A 175 4.26 11.06 -0.01
C ALA A 175 4.15 12.12 -1.13
N THR A 176 3.76 11.70 -2.34
CA THR A 176 3.65 12.52 -3.55
C THR A 176 2.35 12.22 -4.27
N MET A 177 1.20 12.49 -3.60
CA MET A 177 -0.13 12.14 -4.10
C MET A 177 -0.61 13.06 -5.24
N GLN A 178 0.01 14.23 -5.45
CA GLN A 178 -0.51 15.28 -6.31
C GLN A 178 -0.85 14.81 -7.72
N LEU A 179 0.00 14.01 -8.34
CA LEU A 179 -0.23 13.51 -9.70
C LEU A 179 -1.50 12.66 -9.82
N LEU A 180 -1.76 11.78 -8.82
CA LEU A 180 -2.99 11.00 -8.77
C LEU A 180 -4.22 11.87 -8.54
N LEU A 181 -4.12 12.87 -7.65
CA LEU A 181 -5.20 13.81 -7.39
C LEU A 181 -5.54 14.62 -8.65
N ASP A 182 -4.53 15.05 -9.42
CA ASP A 182 -4.73 15.77 -10.68
C ASP A 182 -5.42 14.87 -11.71
N GLN A 183 -4.99 13.61 -11.86
CA GLN A 183 -5.65 12.64 -12.73
C GLN A 183 -7.12 12.41 -12.32
N TRP A 184 -7.39 12.18 -11.03
CA TRP A 184 -8.78 11.99 -10.57
C TRP A 184 -9.64 13.25 -10.71
N ARG A 185 -9.03 14.43 -10.66
CA ARG A 185 -9.72 15.69 -10.95
C ARG A 185 -10.12 15.77 -12.42
N ASP A 186 -9.20 15.41 -13.32
CA ASP A 186 -9.43 15.42 -14.77
C ASP A 186 -10.48 14.37 -15.17
N ASP A 187 -10.47 13.21 -14.53
CA ASP A 187 -11.45 12.14 -14.70
C ASP A 187 -12.80 12.42 -13.99
N GLY A 188 -12.92 13.51 -13.22
CA GLY A 188 -14.12 13.87 -12.47
C GLY A 188 -14.40 12.99 -11.23
N THR A 189 -13.49 12.10 -10.85
CA THR A 189 -13.68 11.13 -9.76
C THR A 189 -13.10 11.59 -8.41
N LEU A 190 -12.43 12.73 -8.38
CA LEU A 190 -11.85 13.29 -7.15
C LEU A 190 -12.91 13.63 -6.10
N SER A 191 -14.09 14.07 -6.51
CA SER A 191 -15.20 14.43 -5.61
C SER A 191 -15.75 13.23 -4.83
N GLU A 192 -15.54 12.01 -5.32
CA GLU A 192 -15.93 10.74 -4.69
C GLU A 192 -14.82 10.15 -3.83
N THR A 193 -13.66 10.83 -3.73
CA THR A 193 -12.49 10.36 -3.01
C THR A 193 -12.43 10.98 -1.62
N LYS A 194 -12.39 10.13 -0.59
CA LYS A 194 -12.14 10.59 0.78
C LYS A 194 -10.65 10.87 0.95
N TYR A 195 -10.31 12.09 1.34
CA TYR A 195 -8.93 12.57 1.33
C TYR A 195 -8.44 12.95 2.72
N TYR A 196 -7.30 12.38 3.13
CA TYR A 196 -6.59 12.71 4.35
C TYR A 196 -5.20 13.22 4.01
N ALA A 197 -4.84 14.39 4.48
CA ALA A 197 -3.52 14.96 4.30
C ALA A 197 -2.86 15.28 5.63
N LEU A 198 -1.60 14.88 5.76
CA LEU A 198 -0.73 15.38 6.80
C LEU A 198 0.20 16.43 6.17
N PRO A 199 0.13 17.70 6.60
CA PRO A 199 0.99 18.74 6.05
C PRO A 199 2.45 18.31 6.05
N LYS A 200 3.13 18.44 4.92
CA LYS A 200 4.56 18.17 4.81
C LYS A 200 5.28 19.14 5.74
N GLN A 201 6.11 18.62 6.63
CA GLN A 201 6.98 19.47 7.43
C GLN A 201 8.01 20.07 6.47
N ASP A 202 8.03 21.39 6.37
CA ASP A 202 9.01 22.09 5.58
C ASP A 202 10.43 21.70 6.01
N GLY A 203 11.20 21.20 5.05
CA GLY A 203 12.65 21.21 5.06
C GLY A 203 13.37 20.49 6.19
N CYS A 204 13.37 19.15 6.16
CA CYS A 204 14.43 18.41 6.86
C CYS A 204 15.77 18.45 6.13
N VAL A 205 15.83 18.91 4.88
CA VAL A 205 17.06 19.05 4.10
C VAL A 205 17.58 20.47 4.32
N LYS A 206 18.53 20.63 5.26
CA LYS A 206 19.21 21.90 5.51
C LYS A 206 20.32 22.16 4.49
N GLU A 207 20.82 21.13 3.85
CA GLU A 207 21.95 21.20 2.93
C GLU A 207 21.85 20.04 1.93
N LEU A 208 22.04 20.32 0.66
CA LEU A 208 22.15 19.33 -0.41
C LEU A 208 23.56 19.35 -0.96
N ARG A 209 24.31 18.26 -0.77
CA ARG A 209 25.67 18.14 -1.31
C ARG A 209 25.65 17.28 -2.55
N PHE A 210 26.11 17.83 -3.67
CA PHE A 210 26.26 17.10 -4.92
C PHE A 210 27.70 16.63 -5.05
N TYR A 211 27.89 15.34 -5.30
CA TYR A 211 29.17 14.74 -5.58
C TYR A 211 29.24 14.41 -7.07
N TYR A 212 30.19 15.01 -7.77
CA TYR A 212 30.49 14.67 -9.15
C TYR A 212 31.65 13.70 -9.18
N ARG A 213 31.46 12.56 -9.82
CA ARG A 213 32.53 11.61 -10.08
C ARG A 213 33.11 11.91 -11.45
N ASP A 214 34.27 12.50 -11.48
CA ASP A 214 35.06 12.63 -12.71
C ASP A 214 35.69 11.27 -13.02
N ARG A 215 35.64 10.85 -14.30
CA ARG A 215 36.16 9.53 -14.71
C ARG A 215 37.65 9.35 -14.50
N GLU A 216 38.37 10.43 -14.28
CA GLU A 216 39.82 10.40 -14.10
C GLU A 216 40.32 10.80 -12.70
N ARG A 217 39.50 11.42 -11.86
CA ARG A 217 39.83 11.73 -10.45
C ARG A 217 38.59 11.90 -9.64
N ASP A 218 38.51 11.23 -8.49
CA ASP A 218 37.46 11.47 -7.50
C ASP A 218 37.69 12.87 -6.87
N LEU A 219 37.22 13.92 -7.52
CA LEU A 219 37.21 15.24 -6.97
C LEU A 219 35.93 15.49 -6.20
N LEU A 220 36.04 15.53 -4.88
CA LEU A 220 35.04 16.13 -4.02
C LEU A 220 35.05 17.64 -4.25
N ILE A 221 34.02 18.16 -4.91
CA ILE A 221 33.78 19.58 -4.99
C ILE A 221 32.75 19.93 -3.95
N GLU A 222 33.19 20.56 -2.86
CA GLU A 222 32.28 21.23 -1.93
C GLU A 222 31.84 22.54 -2.58
N SER A 223 30.58 22.68 -2.91
CA SER A 223 29.95 23.92 -3.36
C SER A 223 29.11 24.54 -2.27
#